data_3a9e595dd3eb159f7f29787c48622685
#
_entry.id   3a9e595dd3eb159f7f29787c48622685
#
_cell.length_a   1.000
_cell.length_b   1.000
_cell.length_c   1.000
_cell.angle_alpha   90.00
_cell.angle_beta   90.00
_cell.angle_gamma   90.00
#
_symmetry.space_group_name_H-M   'P 1'
#
loop_
_entity.id
_entity.type
_entity.pdbx_description
1 polymer ?
#
loop_
_entity_poly.entity_id
_entity_poly.type
_entity_poly.pdbx_seq_one_letter_code
_entity_poly.pdbx_strand_id
1 'polypeptide(L)'
;MRKGEVGFVLVVVFLLLGFSSASTDDKYQRWRKSMFSPYSTATSSLLINRAGSSIVFPIHGNVYPTGYYNVTLFVGQPAKPYFLDLDTGSDLTWLQCDAPCVQCTPAPHPLYRPSNDLVICKDPICESLHAPGEHKCENPEQCDYEVGYADGGSSLGVLVKDVFAFNYTNGVRLNPRLALGCGYDQLPGTSYHPLDGILGLGRGKSSILSQLHDQNLVRNVIGHCLSGRGGGFLFFGDDLYDSSRVVWTSMSSDYTKHYSPGVAELFFGGKSSGLKNLLTIFDSGSSYTYLNSQAYQALTSMIKKELTGKSLKEAVDDQTLSLCWKGRRPFKSIRDVKKYFKTLALSFINGRTKTLYELTPEAYLIISSKGNVCLGILNGTEVGLQDLNLIGDISMQDRMVIFDNDKQMIGWIQANCDRLPKSRTMYM
;
A
#
# COMPACT_ATOMS: atom_id res chain seq x y z
N MET A 1 25.84 37.71 41.53
CA MET A 1 24.84 38.17 40.55
C MET A 1 24.33 36.95 39.81
N ARG A 2 23.15 36.45 40.20
CA ARG A 2 22.47 35.32 39.58
C ARG A 2 21.52 35.84 38.53
N LYS A 3 21.62 35.42 37.28
CA LYS A 3 20.64 35.62 36.25
C LYS A 3 19.61 34.48 36.32
N GLY A 4 18.33 34.81 36.52
CA GLY A 4 17.25 33.87 36.54
C GLY A 4 16.85 33.47 35.10
N GLU A 5 16.65 32.20 34.87
CA GLU A 5 15.98 31.68 33.69
C GLU A 5 14.46 31.71 33.90
N VAL A 6 13.75 32.39 32.99
CA VAL A 6 12.29 32.40 32.92
C VAL A 6 11.88 31.26 31.98
N GLY A 7 11.39 30.17 32.55
CA GLY A 7 10.81 29.07 31.80
C GLY A 7 9.41 29.49 31.28
N PHE A 8 9.22 29.48 29.96
CA PHE A 8 7.92 29.57 29.33
C PHE A 8 7.25 28.20 29.35
N VAL A 9 6.21 28.07 30.16
CA VAL A 9 5.31 26.91 30.12
C VAL A 9 4.26 27.20 29.04
N LEU A 10 4.35 26.47 27.93
CA LEU A 10 3.34 26.51 26.88
C LEU A 10 2.22 25.54 27.27
N VAL A 11 1.11 26.09 27.76
CA VAL A 11 -0.14 25.34 28.00
C VAL A 11 -0.84 25.20 26.66
N VAL A 12 -0.77 24.01 26.07
CA VAL A 12 -1.59 23.67 24.88
C VAL A 12 -2.96 23.24 25.37
N VAL A 13 -3.95 24.11 25.20
CA VAL A 13 -5.35 23.78 25.43
C VAL A 13 -5.87 22.99 24.23
N PHE A 14 -6.05 21.67 24.40
CA PHE A 14 -6.79 20.84 23.46
C PHE A 14 -8.29 21.17 23.55
N LEU A 15 -8.80 21.93 22.59
CA LEU A 15 -10.24 22.00 22.33
C LEU A 15 -10.66 20.69 21.63
N LEU A 16 -11.27 19.79 22.41
CA LEU A 16 -11.99 18.63 21.92
C LEU A 16 -13.22 19.08 21.13
N LEU A 17 -13.08 19.31 19.85
CA LEU A 17 -14.21 19.32 18.94
C LEU A 17 -14.53 17.85 18.60
N GLY A 18 -15.58 17.35 19.22
CA GLY A 18 -16.14 16.02 18.91
C GLY A 18 -16.64 15.97 17.48
N PHE A 19 -15.85 15.43 16.58
CA PHE A 19 -16.35 15.00 15.29
C PHE A 19 -17.01 13.62 15.46
N SER A 20 -18.32 13.61 15.29
CA SER A 20 -19.13 12.41 15.25
C SER A 20 -18.66 11.50 14.10
N SER A 21 -17.98 10.39 14.42
CA SER A 21 -17.48 9.39 13.47
C SER A 21 -18.55 8.38 13.04
N ALA A 22 -19.81 8.80 12.95
CA ALA A 22 -20.96 7.90 12.79
C ALA A 22 -21.11 7.27 11.38
N SER A 23 -20.36 7.72 10.36
CA SER A 23 -20.62 7.25 8.98
C SER A 23 -19.74 6.08 8.51
N THR A 24 -18.58 5.87 9.11
CA THR A 24 -17.65 4.79 8.71
C THR A 24 -17.98 3.46 9.39
N ASP A 25 -18.45 3.52 10.63
CA ASP A 25 -18.77 2.35 11.45
C ASP A 25 -20.03 1.62 10.92
N ASP A 26 -21.00 2.36 10.41
CA ASP A 26 -22.25 1.80 9.89
C ASP A 26 -22.05 1.07 8.54
N LYS A 27 -21.15 1.55 7.69
CA LYS A 27 -20.73 0.85 6.46
C LYS A 27 -19.94 -0.42 6.78
N TYR A 28 -19.06 -0.38 7.77
CA TYR A 28 -18.29 -1.53 8.23
C TYR A 28 -19.19 -2.60 8.87
N GLN A 29 -20.12 -2.21 9.74
CA GLN A 29 -21.06 -3.12 10.38
C GLN A 29 -22.05 -3.74 9.37
N ARG A 30 -22.47 -2.98 8.36
CA ARG A 30 -23.32 -3.47 7.28
C ARG A 30 -22.58 -4.45 6.37
N TRP A 31 -21.30 -4.20 6.10
CA TRP A 31 -20.42 -5.07 5.33
C TRP A 31 -20.10 -6.36 6.11
N ARG A 32 -19.82 -6.24 7.40
CA ARG A 32 -19.61 -7.36 8.33
C ARG A 32 -20.84 -8.28 8.39
N LYS A 33 -22.06 -7.72 8.45
CA LYS A 33 -23.29 -8.51 8.43
C LYS A 33 -23.50 -9.26 7.11
N SER A 34 -23.05 -8.74 5.98
CA SER A 34 -23.14 -9.43 4.69
C SER A 34 -22.08 -10.52 4.50
N MET A 35 -20.92 -10.40 5.15
CA MET A 35 -19.84 -11.40 5.08
C MET A 35 -19.90 -12.51 6.14
N PHE A 36 -20.52 -12.28 7.29
CA PHE A 36 -20.53 -13.22 8.42
C PHE A 36 -21.85 -13.97 8.58
N SER A 37 -22.46 -14.43 7.50
CA SER A 37 -23.53 -15.44 7.61
C SER A 37 -22.93 -16.80 8.00
N PRO A 38 -23.48 -17.50 9.00
CA PRO A 38 -22.89 -18.73 9.52
C PRO A 38 -23.25 -19.93 8.64
N TYR A 39 -22.37 -20.36 7.72
CA TYR A 39 -22.50 -21.68 7.08
C TYR A 39 -21.20 -22.30 6.56
N SER A 40 -21.05 -23.59 6.89
CA SER A 40 -20.34 -24.69 6.23
C SER A 40 -18.81 -24.69 6.17
N THR A 41 -18.24 -25.66 6.88
CA THR A 41 -16.87 -26.18 6.68
C THR A 41 -16.86 -27.17 5.52
N ALA A 42 -16.14 -26.88 4.45
CA ALA A 42 -15.87 -27.81 3.33
C ALA A 42 -14.37 -27.88 3.02
N THR A 43 -13.91 -29.07 2.69
CA THR A 43 -12.55 -29.48 2.38
C THR A 43 -12.00 -28.78 1.13
N SER A 44 -10.77 -28.29 1.22
CA SER A 44 -10.20 -27.15 0.47
C SER A 44 -9.56 -27.43 -0.91
N SER A 45 -9.40 -28.64 -1.37
CA SER A 45 -8.51 -28.94 -2.51
C SER A 45 -9.09 -28.77 -3.93
N LEU A 46 -10.36 -28.35 -4.06
CA LEU A 46 -11.07 -28.23 -5.35
C LEU A 46 -11.52 -26.80 -5.71
N LEU A 47 -11.12 -25.80 -4.95
CA LEU A 47 -11.76 -24.47 -4.99
C LEU A 47 -11.06 -23.42 -5.87
N ILE A 48 -9.78 -23.60 -6.21
CA ILE A 48 -8.94 -22.58 -6.88
C ILE A 48 -9.44 -22.15 -8.27
N ASN A 49 -10.19 -22.98 -8.96
CA ASN A 49 -10.65 -22.68 -10.32
C ASN A 49 -12.16 -22.40 -10.42
N ARG A 50 -12.82 -22.11 -9.29
CA ARG A 50 -14.26 -21.84 -9.25
C ARG A 50 -14.51 -20.34 -9.09
N ALA A 51 -15.56 -19.84 -9.73
CA ALA A 51 -16.07 -18.52 -9.44
C ALA A 51 -16.34 -18.38 -7.92
N GLY A 52 -15.87 -17.26 -7.33
CA GLY A 52 -15.96 -17.04 -5.89
C GLY A 52 -14.81 -17.61 -5.07
N SER A 53 -13.69 -17.99 -5.70
CA SER A 53 -12.47 -18.45 -5.00
C SER A 53 -11.50 -17.32 -4.63
N SER A 54 -11.82 -16.07 -4.90
CA SER A 54 -11.05 -14.92 -4.42
C SER A 54 -11.40 -14.55 -2.98
N ILE A 55 -10.41 -14.02 -2.26
CA ILE A 55 -10.58 -13.42 -0.94
C ILE A 55 -10.58 -11.90 -1.12
N VAL A 56 -11.53 -11.18 -0.51
CA VAL A 56 -11.64 -9.72 -0.63
C VAL A 56 -11.63 -9.07 0.74
N PHE A 57 -10.86 -7.99 0.85
CA PHE A 57 -10.75 -7.17 2.05
C PHE A 57 -11.23 -5.75 1.74
N PRO A 58 -12.08 -5.14 2.58
CA PRO A 58 -12.34 -3.71 2.50
C PRO A 58 -11.10 -2.95 2.93
N ILE A 59 -10.77 -1.91 2.16
CA ILE A 59 -9.70 -0.97 2.47
C ILE A 59 -10.31 0.24 3.18
N HIS A 60 -9.57 0.80 4.14
CA HIS A 60 -9.86 2.04 4.85
C HIS A 60 -8.70 3.02 4.67
N GLY A 61 -8.95 4.31 4.90
CA GLY A 61 -7.93 5.34 4.76
C GLY A 61 -8.00 6.08 3.44
N ASN A 62 -7.05 6.96 3.19
CA ASN A 62 -6.92 7.77 1.98
C ASN A 62 -5.52 8.38 1.91
N VAL A 63 -5.13 8.85 0.71
CA VAL A 63 -3.84 9.54 0.51
C VAL A 63 -3.74 10.84 1.32
N TYR A 64 -4.85 11.59 1.43
CA TYR A 64 -4.89 12.83 2.20
C TYR A 64 -6.30 13.06 2.76
N PRO A 65 -6.48 13.38 4.05
CA PRO A 65 -5.44 13.74 5.03
C PRO A 65 -4.85 12.55 5.81
N THR A 66 -5.32 11.30 5.65
CA THR A 66 -4.87 10.16 6.47
C THR A 66 -3.41 9.80 6.19
N GLY A 67 -3.01 9.73 4.92
CA GLY A 67 -1.65 9.45 4.50
C GLY A 67 -1.34 7.96 4.31
N TYR A 68 -2.32 7.06 4.44
CA TYR A 68 -2.15 5.61 4.27
C TYR A 68 -3.48 4.91 3.98
N TYR A 69 -3.39 3.67 3.51
CA TYR A 69 -4.51 2.74 3.40
C TYR A 69 -4.26 1.49 4.24
N ASN A 70 -5.30 0.99 4.87
CA ASN A 70 -5.19 -0.21 5.71
C ASN A 70 -6.34 -1.19 5.49
N VAL A 71 -6.10 -2.43 5.88
CA VAL A 71 -7.11 -3.49 5.96
C VAL A 71 -7.18 -4.06 7.35
N THR A 72 -8.30 -4.72 7.65
CA THR A 72 -8.45 -5.51 8.88
C THR A 72 -8.16 -6.97 8.59
N LEU A 73 -7.16 -7.54 9.26
CA LEU A 73 -6.97 -8.99 9.34
C LEU A 73 -7.44 -9.53 10.68
N PHE A 74 -7.95 -10.76 10.65
CA PHE A 74 -8.36 -11.48 11.85
C PHE A 74 -7.39 -12.62 12.10
N VAL A 75 -6.64 -12.56 13.22
CA VAL A 75 -5.54 -13.47 13.53
C VAL A 75 -5.75 -14.08 14.92
N GLY A 76 -5.37 -15.35 15.08
CA GLY A 76 -5.39 -16.08 16.34
C GLY A 76 -6.66 -16.90 16.60
N GLN A 77 -6.67 -17.61 17.74
CA GLN A 77 -7.80 -18.37 18.22
C GLN A 77 -8.04 -18.05 19.71
N PRO A 78 -9.11 -17.28 20.04
CA PRO A 78 -10.12 -16.71 19.14
C PRO A 78 -9.55 -15.63 18.24
N ALA A 79 -10.07 -15.51 17.01
CA ALA A 79 -9.61 -14.53 16.03
C ALA A 79 -9.87 -13.09 16.51
N LYS A 80 -8.83 -12.26 16.51
CA LYS A 80 -8.85 -10.84 16.88
C LYS A 80 -8.58 -9.98 15.68
N PRO A 81 -9.22 -8.79 15.56
CA PRO A 81 -8.94 -7.85 14.47
C PRO A 81 -7.61 -7.12 14.70
N TYR A 82 -6.89 -6.87 13.61
CA TYR A 82 -5.72 -6.00 13.55
C TYR A 82 -5.77 -5.17 12.28
N PHE A 83 -5.39 -3.89 12.36
CA PHE A 83 -5.31 -2.97 11.23
C PHE A 83 -3.88 -2.93 10.71
N LEU A 84 -3.69 -3.29 9.46
CA LEU A 84 -2.38 -3.37 8.83
C LEU A 84 -2.30 -2.45 7.62
N ASP A 85 -1.17 -1.76 7.47
CA ASP A 85 -0.84 -0.99 6.29
C ASP A 85 -0.67 -1.90 5.07
N LEU A 86 -1.15 -1.47 3.91
CA LEU A 86 -0.98 -2.22 2.66
C LEU A 86 0.38 -1.91 2.05
N ASP A 87 1.24 -2.91 1.95
CA ASP A 87 2.58 -2.69 1.45
C ASP A 87 2.98 -3.70 0.35
N THR A 88 2.88 -3.28 -0.91
CA THR A 88 3.39 -4.07 -2.05
C THR A 88 4.89 -3.92 -2.24
N GLY A 89 5.55 -3.04 -1.50
CA GLY A 89 6.98 -2.82 -1.49
C GLY A 89 7.75 -3.79 -0.58
N SER A 90 7.08 -4.48 0.36
CA SER A 90 7.70 -5.49 1.22
C SER A 90 6.94 -6.81 1.22
N ASP A 91 7.62 -7.90 1.67
CA ASP A 91 7.06 -9.25 1.63
C ASP A 91 6.46 -9.69 2.97
N LEU A 92 7.09 -9.31 4.08
CA LEU A 92 6.74 -9.85 5.39
C LEU A 92 5.52 -9.14 5.99
N THR A 93 4.52 -9.92 6.37
CA THR A 93 3.45 -9.44 7.25
C THR A 93 3.88 -9.59 8.69
N TRP A 94 3.75 -8.51 9.48
CA TRP A 94 4.07 -8.53 10.91
C TRP A 94 3.09 -7.70 11.73
N LEU A 95 2.98 -8.05 13.01
CA LEU A 95 2.20 -7.34 14.04
C LEU A 95 3.12 -6.96 15.19
N GLN A 96 2.91 -5.77 15.77
CA GLN A 96 3.50 -5.44 17.06
C GLN A 96 3.02 -6.43 18.11
N CYS A 97 3.95 -7.10 18.81
CA CYS A 97 3.59 -8.20 19.68
C CYS A 97 4.09 -8.05 21.14
N ASP A 98 3.37 -8.72 22.04
CA ASP A 98 3.62 -8.73 23.49
C ASP A 98 4.65 -9.81 23.86
N ALA A 99 5.97 -9.53 23.58
CA ALA A 99 7.05 -10.50 23.80
C ALA A 99 8.38 -9.91 24.33
N PRO A 100 8.46 -9.24 25.50
CA PRO A 100 7.89 -7.91 25.77
C PRO A 100 8.34 -6.89 24.74
N CYS A 101 7.46 -5.96 24.38
CA CYS A 101 7.72 -5.03 23.28
C CYS A 101 8.65 -3.88 23.68
N VAL A 102 9.68 -3.67 22.85
CA VAL A 102 10.62 -2.56 22.97
C VAL A 102 10.30 -1.53 21.89
N GLN A 103 10.19 -0.25 22.27
CA GLN A 103 9.89 0.86 21.37
C GLN A 103 8.62 0.67 20.50
N CYS A 104 7.67 -0.17 20.95
CA CYS A 104 6.39 -0.31 20.26
C CYS A 104 5.63 1.02 20.21
N THR A 105 5.06 1.28 19.06
CA THR A 105 4.31 2.50 18.80
C THR A 105 2.85 2.35 19.26
N PRO A 106 2.13 3.45 19.58
CA PRO A 106 0.71 3.38 19.86
C PRO A 106 -0.05 2.75 18.69
N ALA A 107 -0.83 1.71 18.98
CA ALA A 107 -1.61 0.95 18.00
C ALA A 107 -3.09 0.93 18.38
N PRO A 108 -4.02 0.72 17.41
CA PRO A 108 -5.46 0.71 17.67
C PRO A 108 -5.92 -0.45 18.57
N HIS A 109 -5.21 -1.57 18.53
CA HIS A 109 -5.55 -2.77 19.30
C HIS A 109 -4.45 -3.11 20.31
N PRO A 110 -4.77 -3.96 21.32
CA PRO A 110 -3.75 -4.54 22.18
C PRO A 110 -2.70 -5.31 21.37
N LEU A 111 -1.45 -5.28 21.83
CA LEU A 111 -0.35 -6.03 21.21
C LEU A 111 -0.76 -7.49 20.95
N TYR A 112 -0.33 -7.99 19.79
CA TYR A 112 -0.55 -9.38 19.41
C TYR A 112 0.15 -10.32 20.41
N ARG A 113 -0.57 -11.36 20.85
CA ARG A 113 -0.01 -12.41 21.70
C ARG A 113 0.10 -13.68 20.87
N PRO A 114 1.34 -14.08 20.51
CA PRO A 114 1.53 -15.24 19.66
C PRO A 114 1.13 -16.53 20.37
N SER A 115 0.63 -17.50 19.61
CA SER A 115 0.68 -18.89 20.00
C SER A 115 2.16 -19.31 19.99
N ASN A 116 2.57 -20.23 20.91
CA ASN A 116 3.96 -20.69 21.00
C ASN A 116 4.40 -21.56 19.80
N ASP A 117 3.90 -21.29 18.58
CA ASP A 117 4.24 -21.99 17.35
C ASP A 117 5.28 -21.18 16.57
N LEU A 118 6.53 -21.28 17.02
CA LEU A 118 7.67 -20.61 16.40
C LEU A 118 8.00 -21.25 15.05
N VAL A 119 8.32 -20.43 14.06
CA VAL A 119 8.96 -20.91 12.84
C VAL A 119 10.41 -21.21 13.14
N ILE A 120 10.86 -22.40 12.74
CA ILE A 120 12.27 -22.77 12.93
C ILE A 120 13.14 -22.10 11.86
N CYS A 121 14.39 -21.86 12.22
CA CYS A 121 15.39 -21.23 11.38
C CYS A 121 15.55 -21.90 9.99
N LYS A 122 15.46 -23.22 9.90
CA LYS A 122 15.58 -23.98 8.63
C LYS A 122 14.29 -24.06 7.81
N ASP A 123 13.21 -23.37 8.24
CA ASP A 123 11.98 -23.31 7.43
C ASP A 123 12.26 -22.48 6.15
N PRO A 124 11.80 -22.92 4.96
CA PRO A 124 12.01 -22.20 3.71
C PRO A 124 11.48 -20.76 3.71
N ILE A 125 10.48 -20.46 4.55
CA ILE A 125 9.99 -19.08 4.73
C ILE A 125 11.06 -18.25 5.45
N CYS A 126 11.68 -18.79 6.50
CA CYS A 126 12.76 -18.15 7.20
C CYS A 126 13.97 -17.89 6.31
N GLU A 127 14.40 -18.90 5.58
CA GLU A 127 15.52 -18.76 4.63
C GLU A 127 15.28 -17.65 3.60
N SER A 128 14.02 -17.43 3.19
CA SER A 128 13.67 -16.40 2.21
C SER A 128 13.77 -14.95 2.71
N LEU A 129 13.85 -14.74 4.02
CA LEU A 129 13.99 -13.41 4.63
C LEU A 129 15.45 -12.94 4.68
N HIS A 130 16.40 -13.84 4.48
CA HIS A 130 17.82 -13.55 4.60
C HIS A 130 18.50 -13.57 3.24
N ALA A 131 19.58 -12.82 3.09
CA ALA A 131 20.38 -12.89 1.88
C ALA A 131 21.05 -14.26 1.73
N PRO A 132 21.23 -14.78 0.50
CA PRO A 132 21.86 -16.06 0.29
C PRO A 132 23.24 -16.14 0.93
N GLY A 133 23.44 -17.13 1.83
CA GLY A 133 24.70 -17.38 2.53
C GLY A 133 24.90 -16.54 3.81
N GLU A 134 24.02 -15.63 4.13
CA GLU A 134 24.08 -14.84 5.38
C GLU A 134 23.26 -15.47 6.53
N HIS A 135 22.34 -16.37 6.17
CA HIS A 135 21.47 -17.03 7.14
C HIS A 135 22.25 -18.08 7.95
N LYS A 136 22.34 -17.87 9.27
CA LYS A 136 22.95 -18.79 10.22
C LYS A 136 21.93 -19.15 11.27
N CYS A 137 21.73 -20.46 11.45
CA CYS A 137 20.89 -20.96 12.52
C CYS A 137 21.71 -21.13 13.80
N GLU A 138 21.40 -20.32 14.80
CA GLU A 138 22.01 -20.37 16.15
C GLU A 138 20.97 -20.88 17.17
N ASN A 139 21.39 -21.20 18.37
CA ASN A 139 20.46 -21.52 19.45
C ASN A 139 19.97 -20.22 20.15
N PRO A 140 18.64 -20.05 20.35
CA PRO A 140 17.56 -20.98 19.99
C PRO A 140 17.32 -21.04 18.46
N GLU A 141 16.92 -22.22 17.95
CA GLU A 141 16.66 -22.46 16.52
C GLU A 141 15.35 -21.78 16.03
N GLN A 142 15.06 -20.58 16.48
CA GLN A 142 13.93 -19.76 16.01
C GLN A 142 14.28 -18.98 14.74
N CYS A 143 13.30 -18.51 14.03
CA CYS A 143 13.48 -17.64 12.89
C CYS A 143 13.39 -16.17 13.32
N ASP A 144 14.53 -15.54 13.52
CA ASP A 144 14.59 -14.10 13.72
C ASP A 144 14.47 -13.37 12.38
N TYR A 145 13.91 -12.18 12.40
CA TYR A 145 13.82 -11.31 11.24
C TYR A 145 14.13 -9.86 11.61
N GLU A 146 14.65 -9.13 10.64
CA GLU A 146 14.75 -7.68 10.65
C GLU A 146 14.31 -7.17 9.29
N VAL A 147 13.37 -6.22 9.25
CA VAL A 147 12.93 -5.54 8.04
C VAL A 147 13.09 -4.04 8.21
N GLY A 148 13.79 -3.41 7.26
CA GLY A 148 13.97 -1.96 7.18
C GLY A 148 13.16 -1.36 6.04
N TYR A 149 12.63 -0.16 6.26
CA TYR A 149 11.80 0.59 5.32
C TYR A 149 12.52 1.83 4.80
N ALA A 150 12.08 2.31 3.65
CA ALA A 150 12.70 3.45 2.96
C ALA A 150 12.63 4.76 3.77
N ASP A 151 11.66 4.88 4.67
CA ASP A 151 11.46 6.03 5.56
C ASP A 151 12.36 6.01 6.82
N GLY A 152 13.23 5.00 6.95
CA GLY A 152 14.13 4.77 8.07
C GLY A 152 13.49 3.98 9.22
N GLY A 153 12.24 3.56 9.10
CA GLY A 153 11.59 2.65 10.05
C GLY A 153 12.12 1.24 9.95
N SER A 154 11.98 0.45 11.03
CA SER A 154 12.28 -0.98 11.02
C SER A 154 11.43 -1.76 12.01
N SER A 155 11.30 -3.06 11.77
CA SER A 155 10.72 -4.03 12.68
C SER A 155 11.66 -5.20 12.84
N LEU A 156 11.95 -5.55 14.09
CA LEU A 156 12.73 -6.73 14.45
C LEU A 156 11.84 -7.65 15.31
N GLY A 157 11.98 -8.96 15.10
CA GLY A 157 11.17 -9.93 15.81
C GLY A 157 11.47 -11.35 15.43
N VAL A 158 10.51 -12.24 15.73
CA VAL A 158 10.55 -13.66 15.38
C VAL A 158 9.35 -14.04 14.52
N LEU A 159 9.52 -15.03 13.63
CA LEU A 159 8.40 -15.60 12.92
C LEU A 159 7.62 -16.58 13.78
N VAL A 160 6.30 -16.45 13.73
CA VAL A 160 5.36 -17.38 14.36
C VAL A 160 4.32 -17.85 13.33
N LYS A 161 3.73 -19.03 13.53
CA LYS A 161 2.57 -19.50 12.75
C LYS A 161 1.31 -19.34 13.57
N ASP A 162 0.28 -18.72 12.98
CA ASP A 162 -1.04 -18.61 13.63
C ASP A 162 -2.16 -18.77 12.59
N VAL A 163 -3.39 -18.85 13.08
CA VAL A 163 -4.59 -19.02 12.27
C VAL A 163 -5.10 -17.68 11.78
N PHE A 164 -5.30 -17.55 10.48
CA PHE A 164 -5.94 -16.41 9.86
C PHE A 164 -7.37 -16.75 9.46
N ALA A 165 -8.32 -15.89 9.80
CA ALA A 165 -9.71 -16.10 9.43
C ALA A 165 -10.05 -15.33 8.15
N PHE A 166 -10.22 -16.04 7.03
CA PHE A 166 -10.60 -15.49 5.74
C PHE A 166 -11.95 -16.03 5.28
N ASN A 167 -12.55 -15.32 4.30
CA ASN A 167 -13.73 -15.79 3.60
C ASN A 167 -13.52 -15.62 2.10
N TYR A 168 -13.86 -16.65 1.34
CA TYR A 168 -14.01 -16.51 -0.10
C TYR A 168 -15.23 -15.64 -0.46
N THR A 169 -15.24 -15.07 -1.65
CA THR A 169 -16.37 -14.31 -2.16
C THR A 169 -17.66 -15.11 -2.29
N ASN A 170 -17.56 -16.44 -2.37
CA ASN A 170 -18.72 -17.36 -2.31
C ASN A 170 -19.20 -17.67 -0.88
N GLY A 171 -18.59 -17.07 0.17
CA GLY A 171 -18.97 -17.25 1.57
C GLY A 171 -18.33 -18.43 2.29
N VAL A 172 -17.53 -19.25 1.62
CA VAL A 172 -16.79 -20.35 2.27
C VAL A 172 -15.69 -19.78 3.16
N ARG A 173 -15.62 -20.26 4.41
CA ARG A 173 -14.58 -19.86 5.39
C ARG A 173 -13.30 -20.63 5.19
N LEU A 174 -12.19 -19.93 5.40
CA LEU A 174 -10.85 -20.46 5.44
C LEU A 174 -10.18 -20.08 6.76
N ASN A 175 -9.46 -21.04 7.35
CA ASN A 175 -8.67 -20.80 8.55
C ASN A 175 -7.25 -21.37 8.36
N PRO A 176 -6.47 -20.87 7.36
CA PRO A 176 -5.11 -21.33 7.15
C PRO A 176 -4.21 -20.94 8.32
N ARG A 177 -3.18 -21.77 8.56
CA ARG A 177 -2.05 -21.39 9.40
C ARG A 177 -0.98 -20.76 8.52
N LEU A 178 -0.64 -19.52 8.80
CA LEU A 178 0.33 -18.75 8.05
C LEU A 178 1.40 -18.21 8.99
N ALA A 179 2.63 -18.08 8.49
CA ALA A 179 3.71 -17.41 9.18
C ALA A 179 3.53 -15.89 9.11
N LEU A 180 3.80 -15.24 10.24
CA LEU A 180 3.84 -13.78 10.37
C LEU A 180 4.94 -13.38 11.35
N GLY A 181 5.41 -12.13 11.26
CA GLY A 181 6.35 -11.57 12.21
C GLY A 181 5.64 -11.17 13.52
N CYS A 182 6.16 -11.65 14.65
CA CYS A 182 5.90 -11.09 15.97
C CYS A 182 6.97 -10.03 16.22
N GLY A 183 6.67 -8.76 15.89
CA GLY A 183 7.58 -7.65 16.00
C GLY A 183 7.62 -7.10 17.43
N TYR A 184 8.70 -7.32 18.13
CA TYR A 184 8.88 -6.90 19.53
C TYR A 184 9.88 -5.76 19.70
N ASP A 185 10.59 -5.36 18.67
CA ASP A 185 11.44 -4.16 18.67
C ASP A 185 11.17 -3.35 17.40
N GLN A 186 10.73 -2.09 17.60
CA GLN A 186 10.26 -1.23 16.52
C GLN A 186 11.05 0.06 16.49
N LEU A 187 11.52 0.45 15.32
CA LEU A 187 11.99 1.80 15.06
C LEU A 187 10.97 2.49 14.18
N PRO A 188 10.20 3.48 14.69
CA PRO A 188 9.26 4.22 13.86
C PRO A 188 10.02 5.04 12.82
N GLY A 189 9.57 4.96 11.56
CA GLY A 189 10.07 5.79 10.49
C GLY A 189 9.52 7.22 10.52
N THR A 190 9.92 8.02 9.54
CA THR A 190 9.42 9.40 9.38
C THR A 190 7.96 9.45 8.94
N SER A 191 7.45 8.37 8.36
CA SER A 191 6.07 8.20 7.88
C SER A 191 5.24 7.31 8.80
N TYR A 192 5.47 7.40 10.12
CA TYR A 192 4.77 6.56 11.08
C TYR A 192 3.24 6.61 10.95
N HIS A 193 2.62 5.44 10.83
CA HIS A 193 1.18 5.25 10.84
C HIS A 193 0.74 4.54 12.13
N PRO A 194 -0.32 5.01 12.83
CA PRO A 194 -0.80 4.42 14.07
C PRO A 194 -1.61 3.13 13.78
N LEU A 195 -0.93 2.10 13.29
CA LEU A 195 -1.49 0.80 12.92
C LEU A 195 -0.85 -0.32 13.76
N ASP A 196 -1.45 -1.52 13.71
CA ASP A 196 -0.97 -2.67 14.48
C ASP A 196 0.26 -3.32 13.84
N GLY A 197 0.50 -3.08 12.55
CA GLY A 197 1.60 -3.65 11.79
C GLY A 197 1.46 -3.39 10.29
N ILE A 198 2.19 -4.17 9.50
CA ILE A 198 2.23 -4.07 8.04
C ILE A 198 1.77 -5.40 7.42
N LEU A 199 0.96 -5.31 6.37
CA LEU A 199 0.59 -6.40 5.49
C LEU A 199 1.52 -6.39 4.28
N GLY A 200 2.58 -7.20 4.33
CA GLY A 200 3.51 -7.38 3.23
C GLY A 200 2.85 -8.14 2.08
N LEU A 201 2.77 -7.49 0.93
CA LEU A 201 2.06 -7.95 -0.28
C LEU A 201 3.00 -8.17 -1.45
N GLY A 202 4.30 -8.15 -1.23
CA GLY A 202 5.33 -8.38 -2.24
C GLY A 202 5.37 -9.82 -2.76
N ARG A 203 6.42 -10.14 -3.52
CA ARG A 203 6.55 -11.38 -4.31
C ARG A 203 7.27 -12.50 -3.58
N GLY A 204 7.84 -12.22 -2.40
CA GLY A 204 8.63 -13.18 -1.63
C GLY A 204 7.80 -14.28 -1.00
N LYS A 205 8.46 -15.37 -0.63
CA LYS A 205 7.81 -16.56 -0.02
C LYS A 205 7.15 -16.27 1.32
N SER A 206 7.63 -15.24 2.03
CA SER A 206 7.08 -14.81 3.33
C SER A 206 5.76 -14.03 3.21
N SER A 207 5.39 -13.57 2.00
CA SER A 207 4.12 -12.85 1.82
C SER A 207 2.91 -13.77 2.06
N ILE A 208 1.83 -13.19 2.61
CA ILE A 208 0.59 -13.94 2.86
C ILE A 208 0.04 -14.56 1.58
N LEU A 209 0.11 -13.83 0.45
CA LEU A 209 -0.34 -14.35 -0.83
C LEU A 209 0.44 -15.60 -1.25
N SER A 210 1.78 -15.57 -1.17
CA SER A 210 2.62 -16.71 -1.52
C SER A 210 2.31 -17.92 -0.65
N GLN A 211 2.14 -17.72 0.65
CA GLN A 211 1.80 -18.80 1.59
C GLN A 211 0.41 -19.40 1.33
N LEU A 212 -0.58 -18.59 0.95
CA LEU A 212 -1.92 -19.05 0.58
C LEU A 212 -1.89 -19.81 -0.75
N HIS A 213 -1.08 -19.35 -1.70
CA HIS A 213 -0.88 -20.02 -2.98
C HIS A 213 -0.21 -21.38 -2.80
N ASP A 214 0.86 -21.47 -2.01
CA ASP A 214 1.57 -22.70 -1.72
C ASP A 214 0.68 -23.77 -1.03
N GLN A 215 -0.32 -23.32 -0.27
CA GLN A 215 -1.37 -24.17 0.31
C GLN A 215 -2.52 -24.48 -0.70
N ASN A 216 -2.41 -24.06 -1.94
CA ASN A 216 -3.43 -24.20 -2.97
C ASN A 216 -4.80 -23.60 -2.57
N LEU A 217 -4.81 -22.47 -1.89
CA LEU A 217 -6.03 -21.79 -1.46
C LEU A 217 -6.46 -20.68 -2.41
N VAL A 218 -5.51 -19.99 -3.05
CA VAL A 218 -5.76 -18.93 -4.04
C VAL A 218 -4.79 -19.02 -5.22
N ARG A 219 -5.12 -18.38 -6.34
CA ARG A 219 -4.16 -18.07 -7.40
C ARG A 219 -3.14 -17.07 -6.90
N ASN A 220 -1.90 -17.14 -7.40
CA ASN A 220 -0.84 -16.20 -7.06
C ASN A 220 -1.06 -14.84 -7.77
N VAL A 221 -2.22 -14.26 -7.54
CA VAL A 221 -2.67 -13.00 -8.08
C VAL A 221 -3.19 -12.12 -6.96
N ILE A 222 -2.68 -10.90 -6.89
CA ILE A 222 -3.14 -9.86 -5.99
C ILE A 222 -3.59 -8.65 -6.79
N GLY A 223 -4.63 -7.97 -6.32
CA GLY A 223 -5.00 -6.67 -6.86
C GLY A 223 -5.65 -5.80 -5.81
N HIS A 224 -5.55 -4.51 -6.02
CA HIS A 224 -6.22 -3.52 -5.18
C HIS A 224 -6.90 -2.45 -6.03
N CYS A 225 -7.86 -1.78 -5.44
CA CYS A 225 -8.56 -0.65 -6.01
C CYS A 225 -8.72 0.39 -4.92
N LEU A 226 -7.91 1.44 -4.95
CA LEU A 226 -7.89 2.52 -3.97
C LEU A 226 -8.83 3.63 -4.43
N SER A 227 -9.80 4.02 -3.61
CA SER A 227 -10.70 5.12 -3.95
C SER A 227 -10.07 6.47 -3.66
N GLY A 228 -10.10 7.40 -4.63
CA GLY A 228 -9.71 8.80 -4.41
C GLY A 228 -10.60 9.56 -3.41
N ARG A 229 -11.71 8.93 -2.96
CA ARG A 229 -12.58 9.43 -1.88
C ARG A 229 -12.31 8.76 -0.54
N GLY A 230 -11.33 7.88 -0.49
CA GLY A 230 -10.98 7.04 0.65
C GLY A 230 -11.64 5.66 0.59
N GLY A 231 -10.96 4.68 1.18
CA GLY A 231 -11.34 3.27 1.14
C GLY A 231 -11.03 2.58 -0.19
N GLY A 232 -11.71 1.47 -0.43
CA GLY A 232 -11.46 0.64 -1.59
C GLY A 232 -11.57 -0.84 -1.27
N PHE A 233 -10.86 -1.68 -2.02
CA PHE A 233 -10.76 -3.11 -1.75
C PHE A 233 -9.42 -3.68 -2.21
N LEU A 234 -8.93 -4.65 -1.45
CA LEU A 234 -7.82 -5.55 -1.77
C LEU A 234 -8.40 -6.93 -2.08
N PHE A 235 -7.80 -7.68 -2.99
CA PHE A 235 -8.21 -9.06 -3.25
C PHE A 235 -7.04 -9.98 -3.58
N PHE A 236 -7.21 -11.26 -3.26
CA PHE A 236 -6.34 -12.36 -3.66
C PHE A 236 -7.13 -13.30 -4.57
N GLY A 237 -6.60 -13.64 -5.74
CA GLY A 237 -7.27 -14.47 -6.75
C GLY A 237 -7.54 -13.71 -8.06
N ASP A 238 -8.12 -14.37 -9.06
CA ASP A 238 -8.20 -13.87 -10.44
C ASP A 238 -9.63 -13.83 -11.03
N ASP A 239 -10.67 -14.07 -10.22
CA ASP A 239 -12.05 -14.14 -10.69
C ASP A 239 -12.86 -12.83 -10.58
N LEU A 240 -12.21 -11.74 -10.16
CA LEU A 240 -12.87 -10.45 -9.90
C LEU A 240 -12.74 -9.42 -11.04
N TYR A 241 -11.98 -9.72 -12.08
CA TYR A 241 -11.78 -8.79 -13.21
C TYR A 241 -11.84 -9.48 -14.57
N ASP A 242 -12.04 -8.70 -15.62
CA ASP A 242 -11.98 -9.14 -16.99
C ASP A 242 -10.60 -8.91 -17.57
N SER A 243 -9.79 -9.96 -17.66
CA SER A 243 -8.42 -9.88 -18.14
C SER A 243 -8.33 -9.28 -19.56
N SER A 244 -9.36 -9.45 -20.40
CA SER A 244 -9.38 -8.88 -21.75
C SER A 244 -9.54 -7.35 -21.78
N ARG A 245 -9.99 -6.75 -20.67
CA ARG A 245 -10.17 -5.31 -20.52
C ARG A 245 -9.04 -4.62 -19.79
N VAL A 246 -8.12 -5.39 -19.21
CA VAL A 246 -6.97 -4.89 -18.46
C VAL A 246 -5.84 -4.56 -19.42
N VAL A 247 -5.20 -3.42 -19.21
CA VAL A 247 -3.94 -3.07 -19.87
C VAL A 247 -2.82 -3.79 -19.14
N TRP A 248 -2.08 -4.64 -19.84
CA TRP A 248 -1.03 -5.47 -19.27
C TRP A 248 0.36 -5.04 -19.73
N THR A 249 1.34 -5.16 -18.81
CA THR A 249 2.77 -5.07 -19.08
C THR A 249 3.51 -6.20 -18.36
N SER A 250 4.62 -6.68 -18.90
CA SER A 250 5.41 -7.72 -18.24
C SER A 250 6.11 -7.17 -17.00
N MET A 251 6.25 -7.99 -15.96
CA MET A 251 7.17 -7.71 -14.87
C MET A 251 8.61 -7.82 -15.36
N SER A 252 9.49 -6.99 -14.82
CA SER A 252 10.92 -7.04 -15.10
C SER A 252 11.55 -8.29 -14.47
N SER A 253 12.40 -8.99 -15.21
CA SER A 253 13.21 -10.10 -14.69
C SER A 253 14.39 -9.63 -13.83
N ASP A 254 14.81 -8.37 -13.99
CA ASP A 254 15.99 -7.81 -13.32
C ASP A 254 15.68 -7.33 -11.91
N TYR A 255 14.38 -7.13 -11.59
CA TYR A 255 13.91 -6.62 -10.31
C TYR A 255 12.85 -7.55 -9.72
N THR A 256 13.32 -8.71 -9.22
CA THR A 256 12.44 -9.80 -8.78
C THR A 256 11.84 -9.58 -7.39
N LYS A 257 12.39 -8.69 -6.57
CA LYS A 257 11.89 -8.41 -5.21
C LYS A 257 10.61 -7.57 -5.20
N HIS A 258 10.43 -6.68 -6.19
CA HIS A 258 9.32 -5.72 -6.23
C HIS A 258 8.48 -5.89 -7.49
N TYR A 259 7.27 -5.31 -7.49
CA TYR A 259 6.41 -5.23 -8.68
C TYR A 259 6.93 -4.12 -9.61
N SER A 260 7.87 -4.49 -10.46
CA SER A 260 8.50 -3.57 -11.41
C SER A 260 8.10 -3.89 -12.85
N PRO A 261 7.57 -2.92 -13.61
CA PRO A 261 7.40 -3.04 -15.06
C PRO A 261 8.71 -2.76 -15.81
N GLY A 262 9.83 -2.58 -15.10
CA GLY A 262 11.12 -2.17 -15.64
C GLY A 262 11.26 -0.65 -15.73
N VAL A 263 11.92 -0.20 -16.80
CA VAL A 263 12.23 1.22 -16.98
C VAL A 263 11.17 1.96 -17.78
N ALA A 264 10.93 3.22 -17.40
CA ALA A 264 9.95 4.09 -18.03
C ALA A 264 10.58 5.30 -18.72
N GLU A 265 9.85 5.88 -19.67
CA GLU A 265 10.04 7.24 -20.18
C GLU A 265 8.90 8.12 -19.64
N LEU A 266 9.25 9.33 -19.16
CA LEU A 266 8.28 10.26 -18.58
C LEU A 266 7.75 11.25 -19.61
N PHE A 267 6.42 11.41 -19.65
CA PHE A 267 5.69 12.37 -20.50
C PHE A 267 4.81 13.30 -19.68
N PHE A 268 4.66 14.53 -20.13
CA PHE A 268 3.72 15.52 -19.58
C PHE A 268 2.97 16.23 -20.70
N GLY A 269 1.65 16.14 -20.71
CA GLY A 269 0.81 16.70 -21.75
C GLY A 269 1.17 16.17 -23.14
N GLY A 270 1.50 14.89 -23.26
CA GLY A 270 1.90 14.21 -24.50
C GLY A 270 3.32 14.55 -24.98
N LYS A 271 4.07 15.38 -24.26
CA LYS A 271 5.47 15.73 -24.59
C LYS A 271 6.43 14.93 -23.73
N SER A 272 7.44 14.32 -24.34
CA SER A 272 8.53 13.68 -23.63
C SER A 272 9.27 14.68 -22.75
N SER A 273 9.62 14.29 -21.53
CA SER A 273 10.52 15.05 -20.66
C SER A 273 12.00 14.98 -21.11
N GLY A 274 12.30 14.07 -22.04
CA GLY A 274 13.66 13.71 -22.44
C GLY A 274 14.30 12.66 -21.53
N LEU A 275 13.67 12.32 -20.40
CA LEU A 275 14.19 11.34 -19.44
C LEU A 275 13.65 9.96 -19.74
N LYS A 276 14.57 9.01 -19.84
CA LYS A 276 14.35 7.59 -20.12
C LYS A 276 15.06 6.77 -19.06
N ASN A 277 14.82 5.47 -19.09
CA ASN A 277 15.43 4.50 -18.18
C ASN A 277 15.13 4.79 -16.70
N LEU A 278 13.94 5.32 -16.41
CA LEU A 278 13.46 5.53 -15.04
C LEU A 278 13.03 4.18 -14.49
N LEU A 279 13.88 3.55 -13.69
CA LEU A 279 13.52 2.32 -12.99
C LEU A 279 12.32 2.59 -12.09
N THR A 280 11.24 1.82 -12.30
CA THR A 280 9.94 2.10 -11.68
C THR A 280 9.42 0.86 -10.96
N ILE A 281 8.86 1.04 -9.76
CA ILE A 281 8.13 0.01 -9.02
C ILE A 281 6.77 0.54 -8.58
N PHE A 282 5.80 -0.38 -8.39
CA PHE A 282 4.51 -0.10 -7.78
C PHE A 282 4.60 -0.42 -6.29
N ASP A 283 4.26 0.55 -5.45
CA ASP A 283 4.42 0.46 -4.01
C ASP A 283 3.24 1.10 -3.27
N SER A 284 2.36 0.28 -2.70
CA SER A 284 1.21 0.74 -1.91
C SER A 284 1.57 1.06 -0.45
N GLY A 285 2.80 0.79 0.00
CA GLY A 285 3.35 1.31 1.25
C GLY A 285 3.75 2.78 1.16
N SER A 286 3.68 3.37 -0.04
CA SER A 286 3.99 4.77 -0.29
C SER A 286 2.75 5.55 -0.68
N SER A 287 2.31 6.53 0.15
CA SER A 287 1.12 7.36 -0.12
C SER A 287 1.27 8.21 -1.38
N TYR A 288 2.45 8.75 -1.61
CA TYR A 288 2.79 9.62 -2.74
C TYR A 288 3.67 8.89 -3.76
N THR A 289 3.70 9.42 -4.97
CA THR A 289 4.61 8.96 -6.01
C THR A 289 5.95 9.67 -5.84
N TYR A 290 7.05 8.94 -6.00
CA TYR A 290 8.40 9.47 -5.87
C TYR A 290 9.15 9.30 -7.18
N LEU A 291 9.78 10.37 -7.63
CA LEU A 291 10.69 10.35 -8.78
C LEU A 291 12.10 10.69 -8.30
N ASN A 292 13.13 10.13 -8.94
CA ASN A 292 14.49 10.55 -8.68
C ASN A 292 14.67 12.05 -8.99
N SER A 293 15.70 12.69 -8.46
CA SER A 293 15.90 14.14 -8.55
C SER A 293 15.84 14.67 -9.98
N GLN A 294 16.40 13.96 -10.96
CA GLN A 294 16.41 14.42 -12.36
C GLN A 294 14.99 14.43 -12.94
N ALA A 295 14.22 13.35 -12.73
CA ALA A 295 12.85 13.23 -13.21
C ALA A 295 11.92 14.23 -12.49
N TYR A 296 12.09 14.39 -11.19
CA TYR A 296 11.32 15.36 -10.39
C TYR A 296 11.58 16.81 -10.86
N GLN A 297 12.83 17.20 -11.06
CA GLN A 297 13.20 18.54 -11.54
C GLN A 297 12.67 18.81 -12.95
N ALA A 298 12.79 17.83 -13.85
CA ALA A 298 12.25 17.96 -15.20
C ALA A 298 10.72 18.14 -15.17
N LEU A 299 10.02 17.29 -14.42
CA LEU A 299 8.57 17.37 -14.29
C LEU A 299 8.11 18.70 -13.69
N THR A 300 8.69 19.11 -12.56
CA THR A 300 8.33 20.38 -11.90
C THR A 300 8.61 21.58 -12.78
N SER A 301 9.70 21.57 -13.56
CA SER A 301 10.00 22.60 -14.55
C SER A 301 8.95 22.67 -15.67
N MET A 302 8.49 21.51 -16.18
CA MET A 302 7.43 21.45 -17.18
C MET A 302 6.08 21.95 -16.61
N ILE A 303 5.75 21.61 -15.38
CA ILE A 303 4.54 22.08 -14.68
C ILE A 303 4.61 23.60 -14.48
N LYS A 304 5.72 24.12 -13.93
CA LYS A 304 5.92 25.57 -13.71
C LYS A 304 5.80 26.35 -15.03
N LYS A 305 6.38 25.84 -16.11
CA LYS A 305 6.27 26.43 -17.46
C LYS A 305 4.81 26.43 -17.95
N GLU A 306 4.08 25.34 -17.76
CA GLU A 306 2.67 25.25 -18.13
C GLU A 306 1.78 26.20 -17.34
N LEU A 307 2.13 26.49 -16.08
CA LEU A 307 1.40 27.40 -15.19
C LEU A 307 1.75 28.88 -15.42
N THR A 308 2.81 29.20 -16.18
CA THR A 308 3.20 30.57 -16.48
C THR A 308 2.06 31.33 -17.17
N GLY A 309 1.71 32.51 -16.65
CA GLY A 309 0.59 33.32 -17.14
C GLY A 309 -0.80 32.87 -16.71
N LYS A 310 -0.91 31.75 -15.97
CA LYS A 310 -2.17 31.31 -15.37
C LYS A 310 -2.40 31.99 -14.00
N SER A 311 -3.65 31.89 -13.50
CA SER A 311 -4.05 32.55 -12.25
C SER A 311 -3.59 31.83 -10.97
N LEU A 312 -2.69 30.88 -11.08
CA LEU A 312 -2.08 30.14 -9.97
C LEU A 312 -0.75 30.77 -9.55
N LYS A 313 -0.51 30.87 -8.24
CA LYS A 313 0.76 31.33 -7.66
C LYS A 313 1.28 30.25 -6.71
N GLU A 314 2.57 30.09 -6.64
CA GLU A 314 3.19 29.19 -5.67
C GLU A 314 2.81 29.58 -4.24
N ALA A 315 2.40 28.61 -3.43
CA ALA A 315 1.94 28.77 -2.07
C ALA A 315 3.04 28.36 -1.09
N VAL A 316 4.09 29.17 -1.00
CA VAL A 316 5.28 28.91 -0.15
C VAL A 316 4.96 28.83 1.35
N ASP A 317 3.81 29.33 1.75
CA ASP A 317 3.26 29.29 3.10
C ASP A 317 2.49 27.98 3.41
N ASP A 318 2.31 27.12 2.43
CA ASP A 318 1.67 25.81 2.59
C ASP A 318 2.72 24.69 2.60
N GLN A 319 2.92 24.10 3.77
CA GLN A 319 3.91 23.05 3.99
C GLN A 319 3.29 21.63 3.94
N THR A 320 2.08 21.50 3.36
CA THR A 320 1.44 20.20 3.23
C THR A 320 2.27 19.24 2.37
N LEU A 321 2.79 19.73 1.23
CA LEU A 321 3.77 19.04 0.38
C LEU A 321 4.79 20.04 -0.14
N SER A 322 5.89 19.55 -0.71
CA SER A 322 7.02 20.36 -1.16
C SER A 322 6.65 21.43 -2.19
N LEU A 323 5.60 21.22 -2.98
CA LEU A 323 5.19 22.16 -4.02
C LEU A 323 3.66 22.30 -4.05
N CYS A 324 3.19 23.49 -3.68
CA CYS A 324 1.76 23.83 -3.67
C CYS A 324 1.51 25.14 -4.43
N TRP A 325 0.30 25.29 -4.98
CA TRP A 325 -0.15 26.52 -5.65
C TRP A 325 -1.49 26.98 -5.09
N LYS A 326 -1.63 28.29 -4.93
CA LYS A 326 -2.88 28.95 -4.52
C LYS A 326 -3.54 29.70 -5.66
N GLY A 327 -4.85 29.69 -5.69
CA GLY A 327 -5.67 30.49 -6.57
C GLY A 327 -6.09 31.83 -5.94
N ARG A 328 -7.00 32.54 -6.60
CA ARG A 328 -7.64 33.73 -6.03
C ARG A 328 -8.58 33.40 -4.86
N ARG A 329 -9.09 32.18 -4.80
CA ARG A 329 -9.93 31.62 -3.74
C ARG A 329 -9.46 30.21 -3.44
N PRO A 330 -9.67 29.72 -2.20
CA PRO A 330 -9.39 28.32 -1.86
C PRO A 330 -10.15 27.36 -2.80
N PHE A 331 -9.47 26.29 -3.22
CA PHE A 331 -10.07 25.21 -4.00
C PHE A 331 -10.78 24.21 -3.10
N LYS A 332 -11.86 23.62 -3.58
CA LYS A 332 -12.63 22.61 -2.85
C LYS A 332 -12.33 21.19 -3.36
N SER A 333 -11.87 21.07 -4.60
CA SER A 333 -11.60 19.78 -5.24
C SER A 333 -10.61 19.93 -6.38
N ILE A 334 -10.03 18.81 -6.82
CA ILE A 334 -9.16 18.79 -8.00
C ILE A 334 -9.93 19.22 -9.26
N ARG A 335 -11.24 19.03 -9.32
CA ARG A 335 -12.07 19.48 -10.45
C ARG A 335 -11.96 20.97 -10.71
N ASP A 336 -11.74 21.77 -9.66
CA ASP A 336 -11.63 23.23 -9.78
C ASP A 336 -10.33 23.65 -10.48
N VAL A 337 -9.29 22.82 -10.40
CA VAL A 337 -7.92 23.13 -10.86
C VAL A 337 -7.44 22.28 -12.03
N LYS A 338 -8.04 21.13 -12.31
CA LYS A 338 -7.54 20.18 -13.32
C LYS A 338 -7.32 20.78 -14.70
N LYS A 339 -8.08 21.83 -15.06
CA LYS A 339 -7.89 22.57 -16.34
C LYS A 339 -6.53 23.25 -16.48
N TYR A 340 -5.82 23.46 -15.38
CA TYR A 340 -4.48 24.08 -15.39
C TYR A 340 -3.36 23.06 -15.54
N PHE A 341 -3.64 21.79 -15.25
CA PHE A 341 -2.68 20.69 -15.22
C PHE A 341 -2.93 19.72 -16.35
N LYS A 342 -1.91 19.04 -16.81
CA LYS A 342 -1.99 18.10 -17.93
C LYS A 342 -1.77 16.67 -17.45
N THR A 343 -2.23 15.71 -18.23
CA THR A 343 -1.97 14.29 -17.98
C THR A 343 -0.47 14.03 -18.00
N LEU A 344 0.00 13.29 -17.00
CA LEU A 344 1.29 12.64 -16.94
C LEU A 344 1.19 11.25 -17.55
N ALA A 345 2.28 10.71 -18.08
CA ALA A 345 2.34 9.31 -18.45
C ALA A 345 3.74 8.74 -18.22
N LEU A 346 3.79 7.53 -17.73
CA LEU A 346 4.97 6.66 -17.72
C LEU A 346 4.81 5.66 -18.85
N SER A 347 5.79 5.62 -19.74
CA SER A 347 5.78 4.71 -20.89
C SER A 347 6.76 3.59 -20.66
N PHE A 348 6.24 2.38 -20.48
CA PHE A 348 7.04 1.15 -20.34
C PHE A 348 7.25 0.51 -21.71
N ILE A 349 8.45 0.00 -21.95
CA ILE A 349 8.82 -0.65 -23.20
C ILE A 349 9.26 -2.08 -22.88
N ASN A 350 8.44 -3.03 -23.32
CA ASN A 350 8.72 -4.46 -23.21
C ASN A 350 8.91 -5.05 -24.61
N GLY A 351 10.17 -5.24 -25.02
CA GLY A 351 10.51 -5.66 -26.37
C GLY A 351 10.00 -4.67 -27.42
N ARG A 352 8.98 -5.05 -28.21
CA ARG A 352 8.35 -4.17 -29.24
C ARG A 352 7.08 -3.49 -28.74
N THR A 353 6.60 -3.84 -27.57
CA THR A 353 5.33 -3.31 -27.03
C THR A 353 5.60 -2.07 -26.18
N LYS A 354 4.85 -1.01 -26.43
CA LYS A 354 4.84 0.20 -25.62
C LYS A 354 3.54 0.30 -24.86
N THR A 355 3.60 0.35 -23.53
CA THR A 355 2.44 0.45 -22.64
C THR A 355 2.49 1.76 -21.87
N LEU A 356 1.37 2.49 -21.83
CA LEU A 356 1.27 3.78 -21.14
C LEU A 356 0.50 3.61 -19.82
N TYR A 357 1.09 4.10 -18.74
CA TYR A 357 0.44 4.32 -17.46
C TYR A 357 0.13 5.81 -17.32
N GLU A 358 -1.12 6.18 -17.62
CA GLU A 358 -1.55 7.57 -17.63
C GLU A 358 -2.06 8.01 -16.27
N LEU A 359 -1.63 9.20 -15.83
CA LEU A 359 -1.99 9.86 -14.58
C LEU A 359 -2.71 11.16 -14.92
N THR A 360 -4.02 11.18 -14.73
CA THR A 360 -4.79 12.43 -14.78
C THR A 360 -4.45 13.31 -13.57
N PRO A 361 -4.78 14.60 -13.55
CA PRO A 361 -4.53 15.47 -12.41
C PRO A 361 -5.03 14.92 -11.08
N GLU A 362 -6.10 14.14 -11.07
CA GLU A 362 -6.63 13.48 -9.89
C GLU A 362 -5.68 12.41 -9.32
N ALA A 363 -4.79 11.86 -10.13
CA ALA A 363 -3.84 10.80 -9.74
C ALA A 363 -2.45 11.34 -9.34
N TYR A 364 -2.27 12.67 -9.22
CA TYR A 364 -1.01 13.25 -8.78
C TYR A 364 -1.15 14.60 -8.06
N LEU A 365 -2.37 15.07 -7.80
CA LEU A 365 -2.62 16.32 -7.05
C LEU A 365 -3.51 16.04 -5.83
N ILE A 366 -3.29 16.81 -4.77
CA ILE A 366 -4.20 16.88 -3.62
C ILE A 366 -4.65 18.34 -3.39
N ILE A 367 -5.74 18.52 -2.66
CA ILE A 367 -6.13 19.83 -2.11
C ILE A 367 -5.80 19.84 -0.62
N SER A 368 -4.92 20.75 -0.21
CA SER A 368 -4.53 20.89 1.19
C SER A 368 -5.68 21.43 2.07
N SER A 369 -5.53 21.32 3.38
CA SER A 369 -6.48 21.92 4.34
C SER A 369 -6.64 23.44 4.18
N LYS A 370 -5.63 24.13 3.61
CA LYS A 370 -5.68 25.55 3.27
C LYS A 370 -6.39 25.84 1.94
N GLY A 371 -6.85 24.80 1.24
CA GLY A 371 -7.48 24.92 -0.07
C GLY A 371 -6.50 25.25 -1.20
N ASN A 372 -5.24 24.90 -1.05
CA ASN A 372 -4.24 24.98 -2.12
C ASN A 372 -4.14 23.65 -2.86
N VAL A 373 -3.75 23.68 -4.13
CA VAL A 373 -3.43 22.46 -4.88
C VAL A 373 -1.96 22.14 -4.70
N CYS A 374 -1.66 20.92 -4.25
CA CYS A 374 -0.29 20.46 -4.01
C CYS A 374 0.05 19.27 -4.91
N LEU A 375 1.32 19.19 -5.32
CA LEU A 375 1.85 18.11 -6.15
C LEU A 375 2.15 16.89 -5.27
N GLY A 376 1.43 15.80 -5.47
CA GLY A 376 1.65 14.49 -4.82
C GLY A 376 2.68 13.63 -5.53
N ILE A 377 3.62 14.26 -6.23
CA ILE A 377 4.83 13.63 -6.74
C ILE A 377 6.00 14.33 -6.06
N LEU A 378 6.85 13.56 -5.39
CA LEU A 378 7.91 14.04 -4.51
C LEU A 378 9.29 13.63 -5.04
N ASN A 379 10.34 14.26 -4.49
CA ASN A 379 11.71 13.94 -4.82
C ASN A 379 12.18 12.72 -4.00
N GLY A 380 12.27 11.57 -4.64
CA GLY A 380 12.69 10.32 -4.00
C GLY A 380 14.14 10.33 -3.50
N THR A 381 15.02 11.08 -4.14
CA THR A 381 16.43 11.18 -3.71
C THR A 381 16.55 11.84 -2.33
N GLU A 382 15.63 12.75 -1.96
CA GLU A 382 15.62 13.41 -0.64
C GLU A 382 15.21 12.45 0.50
N VAL A 383 14.54 11.33 0.16
CA VAL A 383 14.13 10.30 1.12
C VAL A 383 14.92 8.99 0.96
N GLY A 384 16.08 9.05 0.28
CA GLY A 384 17.01 7.92 0.20
C GLY A 384 16.73 6.91 -0.91
N LEU A 385 15.74 7.13 -1.78
CA LEU A 385 15.40 6.21 -2.87
C LEU A 385 16.39 6.22 -4.05
N GLN A 386 17.40 7.09 -4.03
CA GLN A 386 18.44 7.22 -5.06
C GLN A 386 17.84 7.31 -6.48
N ASP A 387 18.09 6.31 -7.34
CA ASP A 387 17.61 6.26 -8.73
C ASP A 387 16.26 5.55 -8.90
N LEU A 388 15.68 5.02 -7.83
CA LEU A 388 14.41 4.32 -7.86
C LEU A 388 13.24 5.32 -7.95
N ASN A 389 12.24 4.96 -8.75
CA ASN A 389 11.00 5.73 -8.86
C ASN A 389 9.84 4.85 -8.38
N LEU A 390 9.02 5.38 -7.45
CA LEU A 390 7.89 4.68 -6.89
C LEU A 390 6.58 5.24 -7.44
N ILE A 391 5.70 4.36 -7.93
CA ILE A 391 4.29 4.68 -8.19
C ILE A 391 3.55 4.37 -6.90
N GLY A 392 3.26 5.42 -6.11
CA GLY A 392 2.55 5.32 -4.85
C GLY A 392 1.03 5.38 -5.00
N ASP A 393 0.34 5.31 -3.87
CA ASP A 393 -1.11 5.21 -3.77
C ASP A 393 -1.85 6.29 -4.55
N ILE A 394 -1.41 7.56 -4.45
CA ILE A 394 -2.03 8.67 -5.18
C ILE A 394 -2.14 8.40 -6.68
N SER A 395 -1.14 7.75 -7.26
CA SER A 395 -1.08 7.42 -8.68
C SER A 395 -1.82 6.12 -9.03
N MET A 396 -2.22 5.35 -8.02
CA MET A 396 -2.99 4.10 -8.16
C MET A 396 -4.48 4.28 -7.84
N GLN A 397 -4.93 5.46 -7.44
CA GLN A 397 -6.33 5.75 -7.14
C GLN A 397 -7.26 5.60 -8.36
N ASP A 398 -8.52 5.21 -8.07
CA ASP A 398 -9.64 5.06 -9.01
C ASP A 398 -9.33 4.13 -10.20
N ARG A 399 -8.43 3.18 -9.98
CA ARG A 399 -8.12 2.07 -10.88
C ARG A 399 -7.87 0.80 -10.11
N MET A 400 -8.21 -0.31 -10.71
CA MET A 400 -7.77 -1.61 -10.23
C MET A 400 -6.37 -1.86 -10.76
N VAL A 401 -5.42 -2.08 -9.86
CA VAL A 401 -4.04 -2.50 -10.17
C VAL A 401 -3.91 -3.97 -9.79
N ILE A 402 -3.35 -4.78 -10.68
CA ILE A 402 -3.32 -6.23 -10.57
C ILE A 402 -1.89 -6.71 -10.79
N PHE A 403 -1.41 -7.55 -9.91
CA PHE A 403 -0.12 -8.21 -10.00
C PHE A 403 -0.36 -9.73 -10.16
N ASP A 404 -0.18 -10.23 -11.37
CA ASP A 404 -0.33 -11.65 -11.72
C ASP A 404 1.06 -12.30 -11.66
N ASN A 405 1.38 -12.90 -10.50
CA ASN A 405 2.66 -13.56 -10.28
C ASN A 405 2.76 -14.89 -11.05
N ASP A 406 1.63 -15.54 -11.38
CA ASP A 406 1.62 -16.74 -12.20
C ASP A 406 2.07 -16.43 -13.63
N LYS A 407 1.60 -15.30 -14.19
CA LYS A 407 1.91 -14.88 -15.56
C LYS A 407 3.06 -13.88 -15.64
N GLN A 408 3.59 -13.41 -14.52
CA GLN A 408 4.60 -12.35 -14.43
C GLN A 408 4.18 -11.07 -15.15
N MET A 409 2.95 -10.62 -14.87
CA MET A 409 2.33 -9.45 -15.50
C MET A 409 1.83 -8.46 -14.44
N ILE A 410 1.95 -7.17 -14.75
CA ILE A 410 1.28 -6.08 -14.03
C ILE A 410 0.16 -5.54 -14.91
N GLY A 411 -1.03 -5.42 -14.38
CA GLY A 411 -2.20 -4.95 -15.10
C GLY A 411 -2.87 -3.78 -14.41
N TRP A 412 -3.55 -2.92 -15.19
CA TRP A 412 -4.41 -1.88 -14.65
C TRP A 412 -5.61 -1.59 -15.53
N ILE A 413 -6.68 -1.18 -14.88
CA ILE A 413 -7.91 -0.77 -15.55
C ILE A 413 -8.61 0.29 -14.70
N GLN A 414 -9.18 1.30 -15.37
CA GLN A 414 -10.04 2.29 -14.70
C GLN A 414 -11.22 1.58 -14.05
N ALA A 415 -11.46 1.83 -12.77
CA ALA A 415 -12.48 1.15 -11.98
C ALA A 415 -13.17 2.11 -10.99
N ASN A 416 -14.38 1.76 -10.58
CA ASN A 416 -15.04 2.41 -9.45
C ASN A 416 -14.66 1.68 -8.15
N CYS A 417 -13.68 2.20 -7.43
CA CYS A 417 -13.14 1.59 -6.21
C CYS A 417 -14.07 1.71 -4.98
N ASP A 418 -15.16 2.47 -5.05
CA ASP A 418 -16.17 2.53 -3.98
C ASP A 418 -17.10 1.30 -3.94
N ARG A 419 -17.02 0.43 -4.92
CA ARG A 419 -17.88 -0.73 -5.06
C ARG A 419 -17.05 -1.99 -5.22
N LEU A 420 -17.33 -2.97 -4.37
CA LEU A 420 -16.75 -4.29 -4.53
C LEU A 420 -17.12 -4.88 -5.90
N PRO A 421 -16.17 -5.49 -6.61
CA PRO A 421 -16.48 -6.24 -7.81
C PRO A 421 -17.36 -7.44 -7.45
N LYS A 422 -18.30 -7.77 -8.32
CA LYS A 422 -19.04 -9.02 -8.21
C LYS A 422 -18.16 -10.13 -8.76
N SER A 423 -18.05 -11.24 -8.01
CA SER A 423 -17.46 -12.47 -8.55
C SER A 423 -18.16 -12.84 -9.84
N ARG A 424 -17.39 -13.23 -10.86
CA ARG A 424 -17.96 -13.72 -12.11
C ARG A 424 -18.62 -15.07 -11.83
N THR A 425 -19.92 -15.07 -11.75
CA THR A 425 -20.69 -16.29 -11.92
C THR A 425 -20.46 -16.76 -13.37
N MET A 426 -19.68 -17.81 -13.55
CA MET A 426 -19.75 -18.52 -14.83
C MET A 426 -21.18 -19.05 -14.97
N TYR A 427 -21.96 -18.42 -15.84
CA TYR A 427 -23.10 -19.08 -16.41
C TYR A 427 -22.53 -20.21 -17.28
N MET A 428 -22.56 -21.46 -16.76
CA MET A 428 -22.46 -22.68 -17.55
C MET A 428 -23.79 -22.91 -18.24
#